data_ba2f4a80aebf57f67f44de5f8957ec01
#
_entry.id   ba2f4a80aebf57f67f44de5f8957ec01
#
_cell.length_a   1.000
_cell.length_b   1.000
_cell.length_c   1.000
_cell.angle_alpha   90.00
_cell.angle_beta   90.00
_cell.angle_gamma   90.00
#
_symmetry.space_group_name_H-M   'P 1'
#
loop_
_entity.id
_entity.type
_entity.pdbx_description
1 polymer ?
#
loop_
_entity_poly.entity_id
_entity_poly.type
_entity_poly.pdbx_seq_one_letter_code
_entity_poly.pdbx_strand_id
1 'polypeptide(L)'
;MPNATQPVLEITDVEKRYQALRPFRLQALTIAPGERVAIVGLDAGAAEVLVNLVTGAGVADRGTVRVQGRNNADIANGDEWLESLDRFGIVSERAVLLEGATLEQNLAMPFTLQIDPVAPDIAERVVSLASACGLSVRTGDGTDAPVGLRRLAGECSPEVKSRAHLARAIALDPVLLVLEHPTIGLPGTAVAAYAADIVRVTDARQMATLTLTQDQDFAHLVSHRALKWSPATGALTTLKRGWFK
;
A
#
# COMPACT_ATOMS: atom_id res chain seq x y z
N MET A 1 24.59 -23.74 0.50
CA MET A 1 23.32 -23.33 -0.13
C MET A 1 22.95 -22.01 0.48
N PRO A 2 22.80 -20.88 -0.24
CA PRO A 2 22.28 -19.68 0.35
C PRO A 2 20.88 -20.00 0.87
N ASN A 3 20.63 -19.67 2.16
CA ASN A 3 19.29 -19.74 2.75
C ASN A 3 18.36 -18.91 1.87
N ALA A 4 17.44 -19.55 1.15
CA ALA A 4 16.42 -18.84 0.40
C ALA A 4 15.59 -18.06 1.44
N THR A 5 15.76 -16.74 1.47
CA THR A 5 15.01 -15.87 2.36
C THR A 5 13.54 -16.11 2.10
N GLN A 6 12.78 -16.46 3.14
CA GLN A 6 11.35 -16.76 3.04
C GLN A 6 10.60 -15.60 2.38
N PRO A 7 9.75 -15.85 1.37
CA PRO A 7 8.96 -14.79 0.74
C PRO A 7 8.06 -14.08 1.75
N VAL A 8 7.84 -12.78 1.54
CA VAL A 8 6.85 -12.01 2.30
C VAL A 8 5.44 -12.38 1.86
N LEU A 9 5.24 -12.55 0.55
CA LEU A 9 3.98 -13.01 -0.03
C LEU A 9 4.22 -14.15 -1.00
N GLU A 10 3.40 -15.20 -0.90
CA GLU A 10 3.37 -16.31 -1.85
C GLU A 10 1.91 -16.65 -2.17
N ILE A 11 1.57 -16.64 -3.46
CA ILE A 11 0.26 -17.00 -3.98
C ILE A 11 0.43 -18.14 -4.97
N THR A 12 -0.36 -19.21 -4.82
CA THR A 12 -0.30 -20.38 -5.70
C THR A 12 -1.70 -20.83 -6.10
N ASP A 13 -1.97 -20.86 -7.42
CA ASP A 13 -3.18 -21.37 -8.07
C ASP A 13 -4.50 -20.90 -7.44
N VAL A 14 -4.55 -19.61 -7.10
CA VAL A 14 -5.70 -19.02 -6.41
C VAL A 14 -6.87 -18.84 -7.36
N GLU A 15 -8.06 -19.26 -6.90
CA GLU A 15 -9.36 -18.93 -7.48
C GLU A 15 -10.28 -18.38 -6.40
N LYS A 16 -11.02 -17.29 -6.72
CA LYS A 16 -12.03 -16.69 -5.84
C LYS A 16 -13.23 -16.23 -6.64
N ARG A 17 -14.42 -16.72 -6.30
CA ARG A 17 -15.69 -16.19 -6.81
C ARG A 17 -16.02 -14.88 -6.12
N TYR A 18 -16.46 -13.91 -6.89
CA TYR A 18 -16.93 -12.61 -6.41
C TYR A 18 -18.07 -12.11 -7.32
N GLN A 19 -18.55 -10.90 -7.11
CA GLN A 19 -19.68 -10.34 -7.88
C GLN A 19 -19.28 -9.96 -9.33
N ALA A 20 -18.74 -10.93 -10.07
CA ALA A 20 -18.38 -10.76 -11.47
C ALA A 20 -18.74 -12.04 -12.27
N LEU A 21 -18.80 -11.89 -13.62
CA LEU A 21 -19.13 -13.00 -14.54
C LEU A 21 -18.09 -14.14 -14.51
N ARG A 22 -16.86 -13.83 -14.12
CA ARG A 22 -15.76 -14.80 -14.04
C ARG A 22 -15.11 -14.72 -12.67
N PRO A 23 -14.67 -15.86 -12.11
CA PRO A 23 -13.91 -15.83 -10.87
C PRO A 23 -12.58 -15.11 -11.08
N PHE A 24 -12.08 -14.46 -10.02
CA PHE A 24 -10.70 -14.02 -9.94
C PHE A 24 -9.79 -15.24 -9.95
N ARG A 25 -8.71 -15.18 -10.75
CA ARG A 25 -7.69 -16.22 -10.81
C ARG A 25 -6.32 -15.60 -10.77
N LEU A 26 -5.41 -16.21 -10.05
CA LEU A 26 -4.00 -15.87 -10.02
C LEU A 26 -3.17 -17.14 -9.88
N GLN A 27 -2.38 -17.47 -10.93
CA GLN A 27 -1.62 -18.72 -10.97
C GLN A 27 -0.49 -18.73 -9.95
N ALA A 28 0.38 -17.72 -10.01
CA ALA A 28 1.51 -17.63 -9.11
C ALA A 28 1.97 -16.18 -8.93
N LEU A 29 2.30 -15.83 -7.69
CA LEU A 29 2.99 -14.59 -7.35
C LEU A 29 3.86 -14.84 -6.12
N THR A 30 5.11 -14.40 -6.18
CA THR A 30 6.01 -14.39 -5.03
C THR A 30 6.62 -13.01 -4.90
N ILE A 31 6.67 -12.48 -3.68
CA ILE A 31 7.32 -11.21 -3.35
C ILE A 31 8.34 -11.47 -2.23
N ALA A 32 9.60 -11.17 -2.52
CA ALA A 32 10.69 -11.29 -1.55
C ALA A 32 10.72 -10.08 -0.59
N PRO A 33 11.39 -10.20 0.57
CA PRO A 33 11.66 -9.05 1.43
C PRO A 33 12.32 -7.90 0.66
N GLY A 34 11.82 -6.68 0.83
CA GLY A 34 12.29 -5.49 0.11
C GLY A 34 11.97 -5.44 -1.39
N GLU A 35 11.32 -6.46 -1.93
CA GLU A 35 10.92 -6.46 -3.35
C GLU A 35 9.68 -5.62 -3.57
N ARG A 36 9.71 -4.77 -4.61
CA ARG A 36 8.55 -4.02 -5.08
C ARG A 36 8.01 -4.64 -6.37
N VAL A 37 6.76 -5.12 -6.32
CA VAL A 37 6.06 -5.71 -7.46
C VAL A 37 4.83 -4.87 -7.79
N ALA A 38 4.61 -4.57 -9.07
CA ALA A 38 3.40 -3.94 -9.56
C ALA A 38 2.64 -4.86 -10.51
N ILE A 39 1.32 -4.88 -10.40
CA ILE A 39 0.43 -5.63 -11.29
C ILE A 39 -0.52 -4.64 -11.98
N VAL A 40 -0.57 -4.68 -13.31
CA VAL A 40 -1.51 -3.91 -14.11
C VAL A 40 -2.59 -4.81 -14.71
N GLY A 41 -3.75 -4.20 -14.99
CA GLY A 41 -4.86 -4.87 -15.67
C GLY A 41 -5.95 -5.43 -14.75
N LEU A 42 -5.82 -5.28 -13.44
CA LEU A 42 -6.87 -5.55 -12.48
C LEU A 42 -7.87 -4.38 -12.46
N ASP A 43 -9.15 -4.63 -12.68
CA ASP A 43 -10.19 -3.63 -12.37
C ASP A 43 -10.36 -3.48 -10.85
N ALA A 44 -11.18 -2.51 -10.42
CA ALA A 44 -11.38 -2.23 -8.99
C ALA A 44 -11.87 -3.47 -8.21
N GLY A 45 -12.80 -4.25 -8.77
CA GLY A 45 -13.31 -5.44 -8.11
C GLY A 45 -12.27 -6.55 -7.98
N ALA A 46 -11.47 -6.80 -9.03
CA ALA A 46 -10.40 -7.78 -8.99
C ALA A 46 -9.26 -7.35 -8.06
N ALA A 47 -8.94 -6.06 -8.02
CA ALA A 47 -7.96 -5.49 -7.11
C ALA A 47 -8.41 -5.66 -5.65
N GLU A 48 -9.67 -5.33 -5.35
CA GLU A 48 -10.26 -5.54 -4.02
C GLU A 48 -10.22 -6.99 -3.57
N VAL A 49 -10.58 -7.92 -4.46
CA VAL A 49 -10.49 -9.37 -4.17
C VAL A 49 -9.06 -9.75 -3.81
N LEU A 50 -8.07 -9.29 -4.58
CA LEU A 50 -6.67 -9.60 -4.29
C LEU A 50 -6.20 -9.00 -2.95
N VAL A 51 -6.56 -7.75 -2.66
CA VAL A 51 -6.26 -7.12 -1.37
C VAL A 51 -6.87 -7.92 -0.22
N ASN A 52 -8.16 -8.30 -0.32
CA ASN A 52 -8.84 -9.08 0.70
C ASN A 52 -8.20 -10.46 0.91
N LEU A 53 -7.77 -11.12 -0.16
CA LEU A 53 -7.06 -12.41 -0.09
C LEU A 53 -5.70 -12.28 0.59
N VAL A 54 -4.94 -11.23 0.25
CA VAL A 54 -3.60 -10.96 0.83
C VAL A 54 -3.68 -10.61 2.30
N THR A 55 -4.68 -9.82 2.70
CA THR A 55 -4.85 -9.39 4.10
C THR A 55 -5.60 -10.41 4.98
N GLY A 56 -6.09 -11.50 4.39
CA GLY A 56 -6.89 -12.49 5.11
C GLY A 56 -8.32 -12.04 5.40
N ALA A 57 -8.76 -10.88 4.90
CA ALA A 57 -10.16 -10.45 4.98
C ALA A 57 -11.09 -11.34 4.13
N GLY A 58 -10.52 -12.10 3.20
CA GLY A 58 -11.18 -13.11 2.41
C GLY A 58 -10.32 -14.36 2.27
N VAL A 59 -10.95 -15.52 2.10
CA VAL A 59 -10.26 -16.80 1.87
C VAL A 59 -10.48 -17.23 0.43
N ALA A 60 -9.44 -17.77 -0.21
CA ALA A 60 -9.52 -18.32 -1.56
C ALA A 60 -10.45 -19.55 -1.60
N ASP A 61 -11.21 -19.70 -2.69
CA ASP A 61 -12.05 -20.90 -2.91
C ASP A 61 -11.16 -22.09 -3.34
N ARG A 62 -10.00 -21.81 -3.97
CA ARG A 62 -8.95 -22.77 -4.31
C ARG A 62 -7.58 -22.09 -4.25
N GLY A 63 -6.53 -22.90 -4.10
CA GLY A 63 -5.16 -22.44 -4.02
C GLY A 63 -4.79 -21.92 -2.64
N THR A 64 -3.64 -21.24 -2.53
CA THR A 64 -3.12 -20.77 -1.24
C THR A 64 -2.58 -19.35 -1.34
N VAL A 65 -2.78 -18.59 -0.27
CA VAL A 65 -2.16 -17.28 -0.04
C VAL A 65 -1.40 -17.34 1.27
N ARG A 66 -0.09 -17.18 1.21
CA ARG A 66 0.78 -17.21 2.39
C ARG A 66 1.48 -15.87 2.57
N VAL A 67 1.45 -15.38 3.79
CA VAL A 67 2.19 -14.19 4.20
C VAL A 67 3.20 -14.59 5.26
N GLN A 68 4.49 -14.35 4.98
CA GLN A 68 5.60 -14.84 5.81
C GLN A 68 5.49 -16.35 6.14
N GLY A 69 5.10 -17.15 5.12
CA GLY A 69 4.95 -18.61 5.21
C GLY A 69 3.66 -19.10 5.85
N ARG A 70 2.89 -18.25 6.54
CA ARG A 70 1.61 -18.61 7.13
C ARG A 70 0.49 -18.49 6.08
N ASN A 71 -0.31 -19.54 5.94
CA ASN A 71 -1.47 -19.52 5.06
C ASN A 71 -2.62 -18.71 5.70
N ASN A 72 -3.19 -17.78 4.96
CA ASN A 72 -4.32 -16.97 5.44
C ASN A 72 -5.59 -17.80 5.73
N ALA A 73 -5.72 -18.97 5.10
CA ALA A 73 -6.82 -19.89 5.41
C ALA A 73 -6.73 -20.52 6.81
N ASP A 74 -5.56 -20.45 7.46
CA ASP A 74 -5.34 -21.01 8.80
C ASP A 74 -5.62 -20.00 9.92
N ILE A 75 -6.09 -18.79 9.59
CA ILE A 75 -6.53 -17.78 10.58
C ILE A 75 -7.83 -18.30 11.22
N ALA A 76 -7.77 -18.58 12.53
CA ALA A 76 -8.82 -19.33 13.20
C ALA A 76 -10.08 -18.50 13.51
N ASN A 77 -9.93 -17.19 13.75
CA ASN A 77 -11.02 -16.31 14.19
C ASN A 77 -10.72 -14.83 13.89
N GLY A 78 -11.71 -13.97 14.20
CA GLY A 78 -11.61 -12.53 13.94
C GLY A 78 -10.54 -11.83 14.79
N ASP A 79 -10.30 -12.26 16.02
CA ASP A 79 -9.28 -11.63 16.89
C ASP A 79 -7.87 -11.87 16.33
N GLU A 80 -7.58 -13.09 15.92
CA GLU A 80 -6.32 -13.44 15.28
C GLU A 80 -6.13 -12.71 13.93
N TRP A 81 -7.21 -12.53 13.19
CA TRP A 81 -7.18 -11.73 11.96
C TRP A 81 -6.87 -10.27 12.28
N LEU A 82 -7.50 -9.66 13.28
CA LEU A 82 -7.24 -8.28 13.70
C LEU A 82 -5.77 -8.08 14.11
N GLU A 83 -5.21 -9.01 14.90
CA GLU A 83 -3.78 -8.98 15.28
C GLU A 83 -2.85 -9.09 14.06
N SER A 84 -3.30 -9.73 12.99
CA SER A 84 -2.51 -9.87 11.77
C SER A 84 -2.48 -8.61 10.91
N LEU A 85 -3.40 -7.66 11.10
CA LEU A 85 -3.54 -6.47 10.24
C LEU A 85 -2.35 -5.52 10.33
N ASP A 86 -1.67 -5.44 11.47
CA ASP A 86 -0.47 -4.60 11.66
C ASP A 86 0.69 -5.01 10.72
N ARG A 87 0.63 -6.21 10.13
CA ARG A 87 1.58 -6.67 9.11
C ARG A 87 1.42 -5.96 7.77
N PHE A 88 0.27 -5.30 7.56
CA PHE A 88 -0.09 -4.71 6.28
C PHE A 88 -0.21 -3.19 6.39
N GLY A 89 0.46 -2.49 5.49
CA GLY A 89 0.13 -1.11 5.19
C GLY A 89 -0.77 -1.08 3.96
N ILE A 90 -1.89 -0.38 4.02
CA ILE A 90 -2.84 -0.33 2.91
C ILE A 90 -3.08 1.12 2.50
N VAL A 91 -2.79 1.42 1.23
CA VAL A 91 -3.19 2.65 0.56
C VAL A 91 -4.28 2.30 -0.44
N SER A 92 -5.50 2.73 -0.18
CA SER A 92 -6.65 2.54 -1.08
C SER A 92 -7.64 3.67 -0.90
N GLU A 93 -8.56 3.86 -1.85
CA GLU A 93 -9.65 4.83 -1.72
C GLU A 93 -10.58 4.54 -0.54
N ARG A 94 -10.61 3.30 -0.05
CA ARG A 94 -11.42 2.89 1.11
C ARG A 94 -10.81 3.30 2.44
N ALA A 95 -9.52 3.57 2.49
CA ALA A 95 -8.78 3.96 3.69
C ALA A 95 -8.81 5.50 3.87
N VAL A 96 -10.00 6.06 4.03
CA VAL A 96 -10.23 7.52 4.07
C VAL A 96 -9.50 8.23 5.23
N LEU A 97 -9.13 9.49 5.01
CA LEU A 97 -8.74 10.41 6.08
C LEU A 97 -9.99 11.02 6.70
N LEU A 98 -9.96 11.28 8.01
CA LEU A 98 -10.99 12.05 8.68
C LEU A 98 -10.86 13.52 8.26
N GLU A 99 -11.77 14.00 7.43
CA GLU A 99 -11.72 15.34 6.83
C GLU A 99 -11.79 16.47 7.86
N GLY A 100 -12.54 16.27 8.95
CA GLY A 100 -12.67 17.21 10.06
C GLY A 100 -11.52 17.14 11.07
N ALA A 101 -10.55 16.24 10.91
CA ALA A 101 -9.37 16.17 11.73
C ALA A 101 -8.15 16.73 10.98
N THR A 102 -7.14 17.19 11.72
CA THR A 102 -5.88 17.64 11.14
C THR A 102 -5.08 16.48 10.56
N LEU A 103 -4.09 16.76 9.70
CA LEU A 103 -3.17 15.73 9.24
C LEU A 103 -2.41 15.08 10.40
N GLU A 104 -1.98 15.86 11.39
CA GLU A 104 -1.34 15.34 12.61
C GLU A 104 -2.22 14.32 13.31
N GLN A 105 -3.49 14.66 13.55
CA GLN A 105 -4.46 13.74 14.16
C GLN A 105 -4.68 12.48 13.33
N ASN A 106 -4.83 12.61 12.00
CA ASN A 106 -4.96 11.47 11.09
C ASN A 106 -3.73 10.55 11.12
N LEU A 107 -2.53 11.10 11.22
CA LEU A 107 -1.28 10.34 11.26
C LEU A 107 -0.98 9.78 12.66
N ALA A 108 -1.59 10.31 13.71
CA ALA A 108 -1.48 9.79 15.07
C ALA A 108 -2.33 8.53 15.31
N MET A 109 -3.44 8.35 14.55
CA MET A 109 -4.39 7.25 14.75
C MET A 109 -3.80 5.84 14.80
N PRO A 110 -2.78 5.49 14.00
CA PRO A 110 -2.15 4.17 14.12
C PRO A 110 -1.48 3.92 15.47
N PHE A 111 -1.14 4.97 16.22
CA PHE A 111 -0.41 4.89 17.47
C PHE A 111 -1.32 5.05 18.71
N THR A 112 -2.41 5.79 18.57
CA THR A 112 -3.31 6.13 19.69
C THR A 112 -4.70 6.50 19.21
N LEU A 113 -5.70 6.21 20.04
CA LEU A 113 -7.06 6.71 19.83
C LEU A 113 -7.28 8.10 20.47
N GLN A 114 -6.36 8.54 21.36
CA GLN A 114 -6.40 9.89 21.92
C GLN A 114 -5.63 10.84 21.01
N ILE A 115 -6.35 11.47 20.09
CA ILE A 115 -5.80 12.33 19.05
C ILE A 115 -6.04 13.84 19.29
N ASP A 116 -6.68 14.20 20.39
CA ASP A 116 -6.93 15.61 20.77
C ASP A 116 -6.81 15.80 22.29
N PRO A 117 -5.72 16.43 22.76
CA PRO A 117 -4.49 16.71 21.99
C PRO A 117 -3.67 15.46 21.70
N VAL A 118 -2.89 15.50 20.62
CA VAL A 118 -1.88 14.45 20.35
C VAL A 118 -0.76 14.57 21.37
N ALA A 119 -0.40 13.45 22.01
CA ALA A 119 0.70 13.42 22.99
C ALA A 119 2.05 13.77 22.32
N PRO A 120 2.97 14.47 23.02
CA PRO A 120 4.22 14.97 22.42
C PRO A 120 5.10 13.89 21.78
N ASP A 121 5.22 12.73 22.39
CA ASP A 121 5.98 11.59 21.88
C ASP A 121 5.38 11.02 20.57
N ILE A 122 4.05 11.00 20.47
CA ILE A 122 3.34 10.62 19.25
C ILE A 122 3.51 11.71 18.18
N ALA A 123 3.44 12.99 18.56
CA ALA A 123 3.63 14.10 17.64
C ALA A 123 5.02 14.06 16.98
N GLU A 124 6.08 13.74 17.72
CA GLU A 124 7.43 13.56 17.17
C GLU A 124 7.49 12.41 16.14
N ARG A 125 6.85 11.28 16.44
CA ARG A 125 6.73 10.17 15.48
C ARG A 125 5.97 10.57 14.21
N VAL A 126 4.87 11.31 14.37
CA VAL A 126 4.08 11.84 13.25
C VAL A 126 4.90 12.77 12.37
N VAL A 127 5.70 13.67 12.96
CA VAL A 127 6.61 14.57 12.22
C VAL A 127 7.63 13.79 11.41
N SER A 128 8.29 12.82 12.02
CA SER A 128 9.27 11.94 11.36
C SER A 128 8.62 11.18 10.19
N LEU A 129 7.45 10.61 10.41
CA LEU A 129 6.69 9.85 9.42
C LEU A 129 6.25 10.74 8.24
N ALA A 130 5.72 11.91 8.53
CA ALA A 130 5.30 12.90 7.53
C ALA A 130 6.48 13.35 6.66
N SER A 131 7.63 13.64 7.28
CA SER A 131 8.86 13.99 6.58
C SER A 131 9.33 12.87 5.67
N ALA A 132 9.33 11.63 6.15
CA ALA A 132 9.70 10.46 5.35
C ALA A 132 8.83 10.29 4.10
N CYS A 133 7.55 10.69 4.16
CA CYS A 133 6.60 10.59 3.04
C CYS A 133 6.48 11.87 2.20
N GLY A 134 7.37 12.84 2.36
CA GLY A 134 7.37 14.06 1.56
C GLY A 134 6.29 15.07 1.94
N LEU A 135 5.75 14.98 3.18
CA LEU A 135 4.80 15.96 3.74
C LEU A 135 5.48 17.17 4.42
N SER A 136 6.79 17.25 4.37
CA SER A 136 7.54 18.40 4.93
C SER A 136 7.18 19.67 4.18
N VAL A 137 6.60 20.62 4.87
CA VAL A 137 6.45 21.99 4.39
C VAL A 137 7.48 22.83 5.12
N ARG A 138 8.49 23.33 4.40
CA ARG A 138 9.41 24.35 4.93
C ARG A 138 8.60 25.59 5.27
N THR A 139 8.71 26.04 6.50
CA THR A 139 8.25 27.36 6.89
C THR A 139 9.21 28.41 6.33
N GLY A 140 8.68 29.60 6.01
CA GLY A 140 9.47 30.70 5.46
C GLY A 140 10.57 31.26 6.40
N ASP A 141 10.65 30.77 7.64
CA ASP A 141 11.65 31.12 8.66
C ASP A 141 12.82 30.10 8.76
N GLY A 142 12.83 29.10 7.88
CA GLY A 142 13.91 28.11 7.83
C GLY A 142 13.84 27.02 8.91
N THR A 143 12.83 27.04 9.78
CA THR A 143 12.56 25.93 10.70
C THR A 143 11.79 24.83 9.99
N ASP A 144 12.25 23.59 10.08
CA ASP A 144 11.54 22.40 9.57
C ASP A 144 10.34 22.06 10.48
N ALA A 145 9.49 23.05 10.77
CA ALA A 145 8.23 22.79 11.46
C ALA A 145 7.18 22.36 10.43
N PRO A 146 6.47 21.29 10.66
CA PRO A 146 5.46 20.77 9.73
C PRO A 146 4.20 21.63 9.80
N VAL A 147 4.24 22.86 9.29
CA VAL A 147 3.11 23.82 9.26
C VAL A 147 1.88 23.21 8.56
N GLY A 148 2.11 22.25 7.64
CA GLY A 148 1.01 21.54 6.97
C GLY A 148 0.26 20.55 7.85
N LEU A 149 0.84 20.03 8.94
CA LEU A 149 0.22 18.97 9.75
C LEU A 149 -0.98 19.46 10.57
N ARG A 150 -1.07 20.75 10.85
CA ARG A 150 -2.22 21.37 11.55
C ARG A 150 -3.38 21.70 10.63
N ARG A 151 -3.24 21.55 9.32
CA ARG A 151 -4.35 21.75 8.39
C ARG A 151 -5.34 20.58 8.48
N LEU A 152 -6.63 20.90 8.32
CA LEU A 152 -7.66 19.88 8.21
C LEU A 152 -7.42 19.05 6.94
N ALA A 153 -7.59 17.73 7.05
CA ALA A 153 -7.39 16.84 5.91
C ALA A 153 -8.35 17.17 4.75
N GLY A 154 -9.57 17.63 5.05
CA GLY A 154 -10.54 18.08 4.05
C GLY A 154 -10.06 19.23 3.18
N GLU A 155 -9.19 20.11 3.71
CA GLU A 155 -8.65 21.30 3.02
C GLU A 155 -7.37 21.03 2.24
N CYS A 156 -6.85 19.80 2.30
CA CYS A 156 -5.59 19.45 1.66
C CYS A 156 -5.78 19.08 0.20
N SER A 157 -4.75 19.37 -0.62
CA SER A 157 -4.74 18.95 -2.03
C SER A 157 -4.63 17.41 -2.15
N PRO A 158 -5.03 16.84 -3.30
CA PRO A 158 -4.90 15.41 -3.55
C PRO A 158 -3.49 14.87 -3.30
N GLU A 159 -2.45 15.61 -3.66
CA GLU A 159 -1.04 15.21 -3.48
C GLU A 159 -0.67 15.09 -2.01
N VAL A 160 -1.18 16.00 -1.18
CA VAL A 160 -0.98 15.97 0.28
C VAL A 160 -1.74 14.80 0.89
N LYS A 161 -3.00 14.59 0.48
CA LYS A 161 -3.82 13.47 0.94
C LYS A 161 -3.18 12.12 0.60
N SER A 162 -2.65 11.95 -0.61
CA SER A 162 -1.99 10.70 -1.02
C SER A 162 -0.74 10.40 -0.20
N ARG A 163 0.07 11.43 0.11
CA ARG A 163 1.23 11.26 1.01
C ARG A 163 0.82 10.98 2.45
N ALA A 164 -0.28 11.57 2.93
CA ALA A 164 -0.82 11.27 4.24
C ALA A 164 -1.36 9.83 4.33
N HIS A 165 -2.01 9.32 3.28
CA HIS A 165 -2.40 7.91 3.19
C HIS A 165 -1.17 7.00 3.22
N LEU A 166 -0.12 7.32 2.46
CA LEU A 166 1.14 6.57 2.48
C LEU A 166 1.76 6.57 3.88
N ALA A 167 1.88 7.74 4.50
CA ALA A 167 2.44 7.89 5.84
C ALA A 167 1.66 7.05 6.86
N ARG A 168 0.34 7.12 6.86
CA ARG A 168 -0.50 6.33 7.76
C ARG A 168 -0.35 4.83 7.52
N ALA A 169 -0.25 4.41 6.25
CA ALA A 169 -0.12 3.00 5.89
C ALA A 169 1.20 2.39 6.37
N ILE A 170 2.28 3.17 6.47
CA ILE A 170 3.60 2.68 6.91
C ILE A 170 3.92 2.96 8.38
N ALA A 171 2.95 3.50 9.14
CA ALA A 171 3.17 3.99 10.51
C ALA A 171 3.64 2.90 11.48
N LEU A 172 3.16 1.67 11.32
CA LEU A 172 3.48 0.52 12.16
C LEU A 172 4.56 -0.40 11.57
N ASP A 173 5.34 0.10 10.60
CA ASP A 173 6.40 -0.66 9.91
C ASP A 173 5.92 -2.02 9.36
N PRO A 174 4.89 -2.03 8.50
CA PRO A 174 4.30 -3.26 7.98
C PRO A 174 5.32 -4.07 7.18
N VAL A 175 5.16 -5.39 7.14
CA VAL A 175 6.01 -6.27 6.32
C VAL A 175 5.66 -6.20 4.83
N LEU A 176 4.41 -5.84 4.51
CA LEU A 176 3.92 -5.68 3.15
C LEU A 176 3.08 -4.42 3.01
N LEU A 177 3.49 -3.52 2.13
CA LEU A 177 2.70 -2.36 1.73
C LEU A 177 1.90 -2.70 0.47
N VAL A 178 0.58 -2.61 0.57
CA VAL A 178 -0.36 -2.80 -0.55
C VAL A 178 -0.85 -1.44 -1.01
N LEU A 179 -0.60 -1.13 -2.28
CA LEU A 179 -1.01 0.11 -2.93
C LEU A 179 -2.09 -0.23 -3.96
N GLU A 180 -3.34 0.05 -3.64
CA GLU A 180 -4.50 -0.18 -4.51
C GLU A 180 -4.87 1.11 -5.24
N HIS A 181 -4.60 1.15 -6.54
CA HIS A 181 -4.87 2.30 -7.41
C HIS A 181 -4.40 3.65 -6.85
N PRO A 182 -3.15 3.77 -6.38
CA PRO A 182 -2.70 4.88 -5.55
C PRO A 182 -2.60 6.22 -6.30
N THR A 183 -2.77 6.23 -7.62
CA THR A 183 -2.73 7.43 -8.46
C THR A 183 -4.11 8.00 -8.77
N ILE A 184 -5.19 7.34 -8.33
CA ILE A 184 -6.55 7.87 -8.54
C ILE A 184 -6.68 9.23 -7.84
N GLY A 185 -7.23 10.20 -8.59
CA GLY A 185 -7.41 11.58 -8.09
C GLY A 185 -6.15 12.43 -8.08
N LEU A 186 -4.96 11.88 -8.37
CA LEU A 186 -3.74 12.67 -8.49
C LEU A 186 -3.66 13.37 -9.84
N PRO A 187 -3.25 14.66 -9.89
CA PRO A 187 -2.86 15.31 -11.13
C PRO A 187 -1.68 14.57 -11.78
N GLY A 188 -1.71 14.41 -13.10
CA GLY A 188 -0.63 13.71 -13.83
C GLY A 188 0.77 14.26 -13.55
N THR A 189 0.89 15.58 -13.30
CA THR A 189 2.15 16.25 -12.94
C THR A 189 2.70 15.83 -11.56
N ALA A 190 1.85 15.30 -10.67
CA ALA A 190 2.24 14.87 -9.34
C ALA A 190 2.63 13.39 -9.24
N VAL A 191 2.25 12.59 -10.25
CA VAL A 191 2.41 11.12 -10.24
C VAL A 191 3.86 10.70 -10.09
N ALA A 192 4.77 11.30 -10.86
CA ALA A 192 6.20 10.96 -10.80
C ALA A 192 6.85 11.29 -9.44
N ALA A 193 6.49 12.44 -8.86
CA ALA A 193 6.97 12.84 -7.54
C ALA A 193 6.44 11.89 -6.44
N TYR A 194 5.17 11.51 -6.51
CA TYR A 194 4.59 10.55 -5.57
C TYR A 194 5.21 9.15 -5.71
N ALA A 195 5.48 8.70 -6.93
CA ALA A 195 6.22 7.46 -7.18
C ALA A 195 7.62 7.49 -6.53
N ALA A 196 8.33 8.60 -6.66
CA ALA A 196 9.65 8.77 -6.04
C ALA A 196 9.58 8.73 -4.51
N ASP A 197 8.54 9.33 -3.90
CA ASP A 197 8.32 9.26 -2.45
C ASP A 197 8.05 7.82 -1.98
N ILE A 198 7.24 7.05 -2.70
CA ILE A 198 6.99 5.63 -2.42
C ILE A 198 8.30 4.84 -2.48
N VAL A 199 9.07 4.98 -3.56
CA VAL A 199 10.34 4.27 -3.74
C VAL A 199 11.31 4.61 -2.61
N ARG A 200 11.49 5.89 -2.32
CA ARG A 200 12.41 6.37 -1.28
C ARG A 200 12.07 5.79 0.09
N VAL A 201 10.80 5.80 0.49
CA VAL A 201 10.40 5.35 1.83
C VAL A 201 10.43 3.83 1.95
N THR A 202 10.08 3.11 0.88
CA THR A 202 10.10 1.64 0.88
C THR A 202 11.52 1.09 0.81
N ASP A 203 12.42 1.73 0.05
CA ASP A 203 13.85 1.38 0.02
C ASP A 203 14.53 1.63 1.37
N ALA A 204 14.28 2.79 1.98
CA ALA A 204 14.86 3.11 3.29
C ALA A 204 14.43 2.13 4.40
N ARG A 205 13.26 1.52 4.27
CA ARG A 205 12.71 0.57 5.24
C ARG A 205 12.83 -0.90 4.81
N GLN A 206 13.42 -1.16 3.63
CA GLN A 206 13.49 -2.51 3.03
C GLN A 206 12.12 -3.20 2.99
N MET A 207 11.08 -2.44 2.69
CA MET A 207 9.69 -2.86 2.75
C MET A 207 9.27 -3.54 1.44
N ALA A 208 8.68 -4.72 1.53
CA ALA A 208 8.06 -5.36 0.38
C ALA A 208 6.80 -4.58 -0.04
N THR A 209 6.55 -4.46 -1.35
CA THR A 209 5.34 -3.79 -1.85
C THR A 209 4.61 -4.59 -2.92
N LEU A 210 3.28 -4.51 -2.88
CA LEU A 210 2.37 -4.95 -3.94
C LEU A 210 1.57 -3.75 -4.42
N THR A 211 1.83 -3.29 -5.63
CA THR A 211 1.10 -2.19 -6.27
C THR A 211 0.12 -2.73 -7.30
N LEU A 212 -1.15 -2.39 -7.17
CA LEU A 212 -2.22 -2.70 -8.12
C LEU A 212 -2.62 -1.40 -8.80
N THR A 213 -2.47 -1.31 -10.12
CA THR A 213 -2.72 -0.07 -10.85
C THR A 213 -3.14 -0.33 -12.30
N GLN A 214 -3.82 0.64 -12.91
CA GLN A 214 -4.07 0.67 -14.36
C GLN A 214 -2.99 1.48 -15.09
N ASP A 215 -2.24 2.31 -14.37
CA ASP A 215 -1.20 3.17 -14.91
C ASP A 215 0.10 2.36 -15.10
N GLN A 216 0.44 2.06 -16.36
CA GLN A 216 1.62 1.28 -16.70
C GLN A 216 2.92 2.03 -16.43
N ASP A 217 2.94 3.34 -16.64
CA ASP A 217 4.13 4.16 -16.41
C ASP A 217 4.40 4.25 -14.90
N PHE A 218 3.36 4.45 -14.10
CA PHE A 218 3.48 4.42 -12.65
C PHE A 218 3.96 3.05 -12.14
N ALA A 219 3.43 1.95 -12.70
CA ALA A 219 3.88 0.60 -12.35
C ALA A 219 5.39 0.44 -12.55
N HIS A 220 5.94 0.97 -13.65
CA HIS A 220 7.38 0.94 -13.91
C HIS A 220 8.20 1.87 -13.01
N LEU A 221 7.61 2.98 -12.55
CA LEU A 221 8.29 3.91 -11.65
C LEU A 221 8.46 3.35 -10.24
N VAL A 222 7.46 2.61 -9.72
CA VAL A 222 7.43 2.19 -8.32
C VAL A 222 7.93 0.77 -8.07
N SER A 223 8.16 -0.04 -9.12
CA SER A 223 8.44 -1.46 -8.94
C SER A 223 9.78 -1.91 -9.52
N HIS A 224 10.36 -2.95 -8.91
CA HIS A 224 11.46 -3.72 -9.50
C HIS A 224 10.96 -4.62 -10.62
N ARG A 225 9.70 -5.11 -10.49
CA ARG A 225 9.06 -6.03 -11.41
C ARG A 225 7.62 -5.59 -11.67
N ALA A 226 7.36 -5.13 -12.90
CA ALA A 226 6.02 -4.79 -13.37
C ALA A 226 5.44 -5.98 -14.16
N LEU A 227 4.24 -6.38 -13.81
CA LEU A 227 3.55 -7.55 -14.35
C LEU A 227 2.18 -7.14 -14.92
N LYS A 228 1.76 -7.83 -15.97
CA LYS A 228 0.41 -7.70 -16.54
C LYS A 228 -0.39 -8.96 -16.21
N TRP A 229 -1.55 -8.76 -15.61
CA TRP A 229 -2.50 -9.82 -15.28
C TRP A 229 -3.40 -10.14 -16.47
N SER A 230 -3.69 -11.43 -16.68
CA SER A 230 -4.64 -11.94 -17.67
C SER A 230 -5.91 -12.45 -16.97
N PRO A 231 -7.07 -11.78 -17.13
CA PRO A 231 -8.32 -12.23 -16.49
C PRO A 231 -8.77 -13.62 -16.90
N ALA A 232 -8.45 -14.04 -18.12
CA ALA A 232 -8.90 -15.32 -18.65
C ALA A 232 -8.19 -16.52 -18.01
N THR A 233 -6.90 -16.36 -17.71
CA THR A 233 -6.05 -17.46 -17.25
C THR A 233 -5.52 -17.29 -15.83
N GLY A 234 -5.54 -16.07 -15.29
CA GLY A 234 -4.86 -15.73 -14.04
C GLY A 234 -3.34 -15.66 -14.16
N ALA A 235 -2.79 -15.72 -15.37
CA ALA A 235 -1.35 -15.64 -15.58
C ALA A 235 -0.85 -14.21 -15.41
N LEU A 236 0.35 -14.08 -14.85
CA LEU A 236 1.14 -12.86 -14.81
C LEU A 236 2.25 -12.94 -15.87
N THR A 237 2.35 -11.92 -16.69
CA THR A 237 3.42 -11.78 -17.70
C THR A 237 4.18 -10.48 -17.45
N THR A 238 5.48 -10.47 -17.74
CA THR A 238 6.28 -9.24 -17.60
C THR A 238 5.69 -8.11 -18.45
N LEU A 239 5.43 -6.98 -17.81
CA LEU A 239 5.02 -5.76 -18.51
C LEU A 239 6.24 -5.17 -19.21
N LYS A 240 6.22 -5.13 -20.54
CA LYS A 240 7.29 -4.50 -21.32
C LYS A 240 7.12 -2.98 -21.27
N ARG A 241 8.22 -2.24 -21.09
CA ARG A 241 8.19 -0.78 -21.30
C ARG A 241 7.82 -0.53 -22.76
N GLY A 242 6.76 0.24 -22.98
CA GLY A 242 6.42 0.72 -24.31
C GLY A 242 7.59 1.55 -24.86
N TRP A 243 8.03 1.24 -26.06
CA TRP A 243 8.96 2.09 -26.81
C TRP A 243 8.13 3.28 -27.34
N PHE A 244 7.92 4.28 -26.53
CA PHE A 244 7.51 5.58 -27.08
C PHE A 244 8.76 6.31 -27.53
N LYS A 245 8.85 6.45 -28.86
CA LYS A 245 9.77 7.40 -29.49
C LYS A 245 9.26 8.82 -29.29
#